data_930dbebd2533e16fb4a91d78373cc48d
#
_entry.id   930dbebd2533e16fb4a91d78373cc48d
#
_cell.length_a   1.000
_cell.length_b   1.000
_cell.length_c   1.000
_cell.angle_alpha   90.00
_cell.angle_beta   90.00
_cell.angle_gamma   90.00
#
_symmetry.space_group_name_H-M   'P 1'
#
loop_
_entity.id
_entity.type
_entity.pdbx_description
1 polymer ?
#
loop_
_entity_poly.entity_id
_entity_poly.type
_entity_poly.pdbx_seq_one_letter_code
_entity_poly.pdbx_strand_id
1 'polypeptide(L)'
;MNEQVQSELKKIFNGRFSTSVSTRSNYARGEDTFDPVLSQAVVFPETNEEVSKILKLCNHHKVPVVPFGTGTSLEGNVVGNDKGITISLEKMNKILSVNVEDFDCRVQACVTKEQLNDYLRAVSYTHLTLPTIYSV
;
A
#
# COMPACT_ATOMS: atom_id res chain seq x y z
N MET A 1 -7.38 7.51 17.76
CA MET A 1 -6.23 6.60 17.93
C MET A 1 -5.63 6.84 19.31
N ASN A 2 -5.31 5.80 20.03
CA ASN A 2 -4.71 5.90 21.35
C ASN A 2 -3.26 6.45 21.22
N GLU A 3 -2.85 7.36 22.10
CA GLU A 3 -1.47 7.92 22.14
C GLU A 3 -0.40 6.83 22.23
N GLN A 4 -0.72 5.73 22.88
CA GLN A 4 0.16 4.58 23.00
C GLN A 4 0.47 3.95 21.64
N VAL A 5 -0.55 3.71 20.80
CA VAL A 5 -0.39 3.16 19.44
C VAL A 5 0.45 4.11 18.58
N GLN A 6 0.17 5.40 18.68
CA GLN A 6 0.92 6.43 17.94
C GLN A 6 2.40 6.44 18.33
N SER A 7 2.68 6.36 19.64
CA SER A 7 4.05 6.32 20.17
C SER A 7 4.81 5.08 19.70
N GLU A 8 4.16 3.91 19.75
CA GLU A 8 4.77 2.65 19.30
C GLU A 8 5.04 2.63 17.80
N LEU A 9 4.06 3.05 16.98
CA LEU A 9 4.24 3.15 15.53
C LEU A 9 5.36 4.13 15.17
N LYS A 10 5.45 5.26 15.86
CA LYS A 10 6.51 6.24 15.65
C LYS A 10 7.89 5.68 15.98
N LYS A 11 8.01 4.86 17.02
CA LYS A 11 9.27 4.20 17.40
C LYS A 11 9.69 3.16 16.36
N ILE A 12 8.75 2.32 15.92
CA ILE A 12 9.04 1.23 14.98
C ILE A 12 9.33 1.77 13.58
N PHE A 13 8.57 2.77 13.15
CA PHE A 13 8.60 3.31 11.78
C PHE A 13 9.17 4.73 11.74
N ASN A 14 10.26 4.97 12.44
CA ASN A 14 10.92 6.28 12.46
C ASN A 14 11.22 6.78 11.03
N GLY A 15 10.68 7.97 10.67
CA GLY A 15 10.76 8.51 9.31
C GLY A 15 9.76 7.92 8.30
N ARG A 16 9.09 6.82 8.63
CA ARG A 16 8.05 6.17 7.81
C ARG A 16 6.68 6.17 8.50
N PHE A 17 6.45 7.12 9.35
CA PHE A 17 5.20 7.39 10.06
C PHE A 17 4.93 8.88 10.06
N SER A 18 3.75 9.30 9.67
CA SER A 18 3.39 10.72 9.61
C SER A 18 2.00 10.99 10.14
N THR A 19 1.89 12.05 10.94
CA THR A 19 0.62 12.63 11.39
C THR A 19 0.36 14.00 10.76
N SER A 20 1.24 14.47 9.87
CA SER A 20 1.08 15.77 9.24
C SER A 20 -0.17 15.82 8.37
N VAL A 21 -0.89 16.93 8.40
CA VAL A 21 -2.11 17.13 7.61
C VAL A 21 -1.83 17.01 6.12
N SER A 22 -0.71 17.54 5.65
CA SER A 22 -0.28 17.45 4.26
C SER A 22 -0.16 15.99 3.79
N THR A 23 0.58 15.16 4.54
CA THR A 23 0.69 13.73 4.21
C THR A 23 -0.66 13.04 4.27
N ARG A 24 -1.42 13.24 5.33
CA ARG A 24 -2.74 12.60 5.52
C ARG A 24 -3.72 12.94 4.39
N SER A 25 -3.68 14.16 3.88
CA SER A 25 -4.54 14.59 2.78
C SER A 25 -4.25 13.85 1.48
N ASN A 26 -3.00 13.50 1.22
CA ASN A 26 -2.60 12.74 0.03
C ASN A 26 -3.16 11.31 0.01
N TYR A 27 -3.54 10.77 1.16
CA TYR A 27 -4.06 9.42 1.34
C TYR A 27 -5.49 9.41 1.89
N ALA A 28 -6.25 10.49 1.67
CA ALA A 28 -7.59 10.64 2.23
C ALA A 28 -8.68 9.99 1.38
N ARG A 29 -8.45 9.81 0.07
CA ARG A 29 -9.36 9.16 -0.88
C ARG A 29 -8.60 8.66 -2.11
N GLY A 30 -9.30 7.85 -2.94
CA GLY A 30 -8.82 7.44 -4.26
C GLY A 30 -9.37 8.32 -5.39
N GLU A 31 -9.59 7.71 -6.55
CA GLU A 31 -10.22 8.33 -7.74
C GLU A 31 -11.75 8.16 -7.71
N ASP A 32 -12.31 8.01 -6.55
CA ASP A 32 -13.75 7.88 -6.32
C ASP A 32 -14.43 9.26 -6.16
N THR A 33 -15.76 9.22 -6.02
CA THR A 33 -16.60 10.41 -5.81
C THR A 33 -16.94 10.69 -4.35
N PHE A 34 -16.40 9.91 -3.43
CA PHE A 34 -16.64 10.08 -2.00
C PHE A 34 -15.87 11.26 -1.43
N ASP A 35 -16.39 11.85 -0.38
CA ASP A 35 -15.69 12.92 0.34
C ASP A 35 -14.42 12.38 0.98
N PRO A 36 -13.30 13.12 0.92
CA PRO A 36 -12.06 12.69 1.54
C PRO A 36 -12.19 12.68 3.07
N VAL A 37 -11.72 11.60 3.67
CA VAL A 37 -11.64 11.47 5.13
C VAL A 37 -10.17 11.28 5.52
N LEU A 38 -9.68 12.14 6.40
CA LEU A 38 -8.30 12.06 6.87
C LEU A 38 -8.18 11.00 7.98
N SER A 39 -7.42 9.96 7.73
CA SER A 39 -6.96 9.08 8.80
C SER A 39 -6.08 9.83 9.79
N GLN A 40 -5.93 9.35 11.02
CA GLN A 40 -5.15 10.02 12.06
C GLN A 40 -3.65 9.99 11.81
N ALA A 41 -3.19 8.98 11.07
CA ALA A 41 -1.81 8.85 10.65
C ALA A 41 -1.69 8.04 9.36
N VAL A 42 -0.53 8.15 8.70
CA VAL A 42 -0.13 7.31 7.58
C VAL A 42 1.17 6.63 7.94
N VAL A 43 1.28 5.32 7.69
CA VAL A 43 2.48 4.52 7.93
C VAL A 43 2.90 3.82 6.64
N PHE A 44 4.21 3.71 6.42
CA PHE A 44 4.82 3.22 5.18
C PHE A 44 5.68 1.98 5.43
N PRO A 45 5.09 0.77 5.51
CA PRO A 45 5.87 -0.45 5.64
C PRO A 45 6.60 -0.79 4.34
N GLU A 46 7.69 -1.53 4.47
CA GLU A 46 8.51 -2.04 3.36
C GLU A 46 8.45 -3.56 3.22
N THR A 47 8.00 -4.25 4.27
CA THR A 47 7.96 -5.72 4.31
C THR A 47 6.63 -6.26 4.82
N ASN A 48 6.36 -7.53 4.54
CA ASN A 48 5.18 -8.24 5.05
C ASN A 48 5.18 -8.32 6.58
N GLU A 49 6.36 -8.50 7.18
CA GLU A 49 6.55 -8.56 8.62
C GLU A 49 6.18 -7.25 9.30
N GLU A 50 6.53 -6.13 8.68
CA GLU A 50 6.14 -4.80 9.16
C GLU A 50 4.63 -4.58 9.07
N VAL A 51 4.00 -4.99 7.98
CA VAL A 51 2.53 -4.96 7.85
C VAL A 51 1.88 -5.79 8.95
N SER A 52 2.39 -6.99 9.19
CA SER A 52 1.90 -7.87 10.27
C SER A 52 2.00 -7.22 11.65
N LYS A 53 3.11 -6.55 11.95
CA LYS A 53 3.29 -5.81 13.22
C LYS A 53 2.27 -4.69 13.37
N ILE A 54 2.06 -3.89 12.33
CA ILE A 54 1.07 -2.82 12.32
C ILE A 54 -0.33 -3.38 12.60
N LEU A 55 -0.72 -4.43 11.88
CA LEU A 55 -2.05 -5.02 12.01
C LEU A 55 -2.28 -5.64 13.40
N LYS A 56 -1.28 -6.32 13.97
CA LYS A 56 -1.35 -6.86 15.33
C LYS A 56 -1.54 -5.76 16.37
N LEU A 57 -0.78 -4.69 16.25
CA LEU A 57 -0.87 -3.54 17.16
C LEU A 57 -2.25 -2.87 17.05
N CYS A 58 -2.69 -2.60 15.83
CA CYS A 58 -3.99 -1.97 15.57
C CYS A 58 -5.15 -2.85 16.02
N ASN A 59 -5.07 -4.16 15.78
CA ASN A 59 -6.11 -5.10 16.24
C ASN A 59 -6.20 -5.16 17.77
N HIS A 60 -5.06 -5.17 18.46
CA HIS A 60 -5.01 -5.17 19.92
C HIS A 60 -5.72 -3.94 20.52
N HIS A 61 -5.52 -2.78 19.90
CA HIS A 61 -6.10 -1.51 20.35
C HIS A 61 -7.40 -1.13 19.63
N LYS A 62 -7.96 -2.02 18.80
CA LYS A 62 -9.20 -1.79 18.02
C LYS A 62 -9.15 -0.52 17.15
N VAL A 63 -7.99 -0.26 16.54
CA VAL A 63 -7.77 0.86 15.61
C VAL A 63 -8.09 0.39 14.19
N PRO A 64 -9.02 1.04 13.49
CA PRO A 64 -9.32 0.74 12.09
C PRO A 64 -8.10 0.99 11.19
N VAL A 65 -7.94 0.16 10.17
CA VAL A 65 -6.83 0.24 9.21
C VAL A 65 -7.37 0.30 7.79
N VAL A 66 -6.90 1.27 7.02
CA VAL A 66 -7.21 1.40 5.60
C VAL A 66 -5.94 1.16 4.78
N PRO A 67 -5.86 0.12 3.96
CA PRO A 67 -4.74 -0.07 3.04
C PRO A 67 -4.86 0.89 1.84
N PHE A 68 -3.73 1.43 1.42
CA PHE A 68 -3.64 2.34 0.29
C PHE A 68 -2.51 1.90 -0.64
N GLY A 69 -2.83 1.58 -1.88
CA GLY A 69 -1.86 1.25 -2.93
C GLY A 69 -1.53 2.49 -3.77
N THR A 70 -1.97 2.50 -5.03
CA THR A 70 -1.82 3.65 -5.94
C THR A 70 -2.97 4.67 -5.85
N GLY A 71 -4.00 4.35 -5.09
CA GLY A 71 -5.15 5.25 -4.90
C GLY A 71 -6.12 5.31 -6.08
N THR A 72 -6.12 4.32 -6.95
CA THR A 72 -6.96 4.29 -8.17
C THR A 72 -8.33 3.63 -7.99
N SER A 73 -8.68 3.23 -6.77
CA SER A 73 -9.99 2.64 -6.48
C SER A 73 -11.13 3.61 -6.74
N LEU A 74 -12.16 3.14 -7.46
CA LEU A 74 -13.38 3.90 -7.75
C LEU A 74 -14.51 3.66 -6.73
N GLU A 75 -14.37 2.64 -5.89
CA GLU A 75 -15.41 2.15 -4.97
C GLU A 75 -15.24 2.68 -3.53
N GLY A 76 -14.36 3.65 -3.32
CA GLY A 76 -14.13 4.23 -2.00
C GLY A 76 -13.35 3.37 -1.02
N ASN A 77 -12.74 2.28 -1.46
CA ASN A 77 -12.03 1.32 -0.60
C ASN A 77 -10.80 1.94 0.10
N VAL A 78 -10.29 3.04 -0.42
CA VAL A 78 -9.08 3.72 0.08
C VAL A 78 -9.41 5.04 0.79
N VAL A 79 -10.68 5.38 0.94
CA VAL A 79 -11.10 6.52 1.75
C VAL A 79 -10.63 6.33 3.19
N GLY A 80 -10.02 7.36 3.76
CA GLY A 80 -9.47 7.30 5.11
C GLY A 80 -10.53 7.04 6.20
N ASN A 81 -10.06 6.86 7.41
CA ASN A 81 -10.91 6.66 8.58
C ASN A 81 -10.46 7.60 9.71
N ASP A 82 -11.35 8.45 10.17
CA ASP A 82 -11.08 9.48 11.19
C ASP A 82 -10.68 8.93 12.56
N LYS A 83 -10.95 7.66 12.82
CA LYS A 83 -10.57 6.92 14.05
C LYS A 83 -9.41 5.96 13.83
N GLY A 84 -8.95 5.82 12.60
CA GLY A 84 -7.98 4.83 12.18
C GLY A 84 -6.71 5.39 11.57
N ILE A 85 -5.94 4.49 10.99
CA ILE A 85 -4.71 4.83 10.25
C ILE A 85 -4.79 4.33 8.81
N THR A 86 -4.04 4.96 7.94
CA THR A 86 -3.80 4.47 6.57
C THR A 86 -2.43 3.80 6.50
N ILE A 87 -2.38 2.62 5.89
CA ILE A 87 -1.14 1.93 5.54
C ILE A 87 -0.89 2.17 4.07
N SER A 88 0.10 2.99 3.73
CA SER A 88 0.54 3.14 2.35
C SER A 88 1.53 2.05 1.99
N LEU A 89 1.21 1.29 0.95
CA LEU A 89 2.03 0.18 0.45
C LEU A 89 3.02 0.61 -0.63
N GLU A 90 3.16 1.90 -0.90
CA GLU A 90 3.99 2.44 -2.00
C GLU A 90 5.46 2.00 -1.94
N LYS A 91 5.99 1.73 -0.75
CA LYS A 91 7.36 1.25 -0.55
C LYS A 91 7.50 -0.27 -0.75
N MET A 92 6.40 -0.99 -0.89
CA MET A 92 6.35 -2.42 -1.20
C MET A 92 6.24 -2.62 -2.72
N ASN A 93 7.25 -2.20 -3.46
CA ASN A 93 7.26 -2.10 -4.91
C ASN A 93 8.33 -2.98 -5.58
N LYS A 94 8.76 -4.05 -4.92
CA LYS A 94 9.81 -4.95 -5.45
C LYS A 94 9.20 -6.12 -6.21
N ILE A 95 9.79 -6.43 -7.37
CA ILE A 95 9.56 -7.68 -8.09
C ILE A 95 10.47 -8.73 -7.48
N LEU A 96 9.89 -9.76 -6.88
CA LEU A 96 10.62 -10.76 -6.09
C LEU A 96 11.14 -11.90 -6.95
N SER A 97 10.32 -12.42 -7.86
CA SER A 97 10.71 -13.47 -8.80
C SER A 97 9.81 -13.48 -10.03
N VAL A 98 10.36 -13.94 -11.15
CA VAL A 98 9.62 -14.24 -12.38
C VAL A 98 9.89 -15.70 -12.74
N ASN A 99 8.85 -16.51 -12.82
CA ASN A 99 8.93 -17.94 -13.14
C ASN A 99 8.46 -18.15 -14.58
N VAL A 100 9.41 -18.18 -15.50
CA VAL A 100 9.15 -18.26 -16.95
C VAL A 100 8.42 -19.54 -17.33
N GLU A 101 8.79 -20.65 -16.72
CA GLU A 101 8.21 -21.97 -17.02
C GLU A 101 6.76 -22.08 -16.55
N ASP A 102 6.44 -21.44 -15.43
CA ASP A 102 5.11 -21.45 -14.82
C ASP A 102 4.21 -20.29 -15.27
N PHE A 103 4.77 -19.36 -16.05
CA PHE A 103 4.08 -18.13 -16.49
C PHE A 103 3.53 -17.28 -15.35
N ASP A 104 4.23 -17.27 -14.22
CA ASP A 104 3.85 -16.48 -13.06
C ASP A 104 4.98 -15.58 -12.57
N CYS A 105 4.64 -14.69 -11.66
CA CYS A 105 5.61 -13.87 -10.95
C CYS A 105 5.16 -13.62 -9.50
N ARG A 106 6.13 -13.36 -8.66
CA ARG A 106 5.90 -12.92 -7.29
C ARG A 106 6.37 -11.47 -7.13
N VAL A 107 5.47 -10.63 -6.69
CA VAL A 107 5.71 -9.18 -6.53
C VAL A 107 5.19 -8.71 -5.18
N GLN A 108 5.73 -7.59 -4.70
CA GLN A 108 5.16 -6.90 -3.55
C GLN A 108 3.87 -6.16 -3.94
N ALA A 109 3.06 -5.80 -2.95
CA ALA A 109 1.68 -5.37 -3.11
C ALA A 109 1.47 -4.10 -3.96
N CYS A 110 2.47 -3.24 -4.10
CA CYS A 110 2.37 -1.99 -4.85
C CYS A 110 3.16 -1.98 -6.16
N VAL A 111 3.56 -3.13 -6.66
CA VAL A 111 4.12 -3.25 -8.01
C VAL A 111 3.01 -3.01 -9.03
N THR A 112 3.22 -2.01 -9.89
CA THR A 112 2.28 -1.70 -10.96
C THR A 112 2.47 -2.61 -12.17
N LYS A 113 1.41 -2.75 -12.97
CA LYS A 113 1.48 -3.46 -14.26
C LYS A 113 2.55 -2.86 -15.18
N GLU A 114 2.65 -1.55 -15.23
CA GLU A 114 3.66 -0.86 -16.02
C GLU A 114 5.08 -1.21 -15.58
N GLN A 115 5.35 -1.14 -14.28
CA GLN A 115 6.64 -1.53 -13.70
C GLN A 115 7.00 -2.98 -14.02
N LEU A 116 6.04 -3.90 -13.91
CA LEU A 116 6.26 -5.30 -14.25
C LEU A 116 6.55 -5.48 -15.74
N ASN A 117 5.80 -4.83 -16.62
CA ASN A 117 6.02 -4.91 -18.06
C ASN A 117 7.39 -4.36 -18.47
N ASP A 118 7.82 -3.25 -17.88
CA ASP A 118 9.14 -2.68 -18.14
C ASP A 118 10.27 -3.60 -17.70
N TYR A 119 10.10 -4.23 -16.54
CA TYR A 119 11.03 -5.23 -16.05
C TYR A 119 11.12 -6.44 -17.00
N LEU A 120 9.97 -6.97 -17.44
CA LEU A 120 9.93 -8.12 -18.36
C LEU A 120 10.58 -7.79 -19.72
N ARG A 121 10.39 -6.60 -20.24
CA ARG A 121 11.05 -6.13 -21.46
C ARG A 121 12.56 -6.02 -21.28
N ALA A 122 13.01 -5.46 -20.16
CA ALA A 122 14.43 -5.29 -19.87
C ALA A 122 15.20 -6.61 -19.77
N VAL A 123 14.54 -7.69 -19.30
CA VAL A 123 15.13 -9.03 -19.21
C VAL A 123 14.82 -9.90 -20.44
N SER A 124 14.31 -9.31 -21.52
CA SER A 124 14.04 -9.97 -22.81
C SER A 124 12.98 -11.08 -22.77
N TYR A 125 12.05 -11.01 -21.85
CA TYR A 125 10.90 -11.95 -21.78
C TYR A 125 9.70 -11.44 -22.60
N THR A 126 9.97 -11.01 -23.83
CA THR A 126 8.92 -10.47 -24.72
C THR A 126 7.84 -11.49 -25.08
N HIS A 127 8.11 -12.79 -24.93
CA HIS A 127 7.17 -13.88 -25.15
C HIS A 127 6.22 -14.11 -23.96
N LEU A 128 6.50 -13.50 -22.82
CA LEU A 128 5.60 -13.46 -21.66
C LEU A 128 4.61 -12.29 -21.75
N THR A 129 4.19 -11.93 -22.93
CA THR A 129 3.07 -11.03 -23.07
C THR A 129 1.86 -11.69 -22.46
N LEU A 130 1.63 -11.34 -21.20
CA LEU A 130 0.40 -11.73 -20.53
C LEU A 130 -0.76 -11.23 -21.36
N PRO A 131 -1.70 -12.09 -21.74
CA PRO A 131 -2.86 -11.68 -22.54
C PRO A 131 -3.75 -10.66 -21.83
N THR A 132 -3.50 -10.41 -20.58
CA THR A 132 -4.11 -9.40 -19.73
C THR A 132 -3.64 -7.97 -19.97
N ILE A 133 -2.95 -7.76 -21.05
CA ILE A 133 -2.65 -6.44 -21.62
C ILE A 133 -3.92 -5.67 -21.96
N TYR A 134 -5.03 -6.32 -21.99
CA TYR A 134 -6.31 -5.65 -22.03
C TYR A 134 -6.54 -5.01 -20.69
N SER A 135 -5.83 -3.97 -20.54
CA SER A 135 -6.12 -2.92 -19.60
C SER A 135 -7.56 -2.87 -19.15
N VAL A 136 -7.72 -3.10 -18.04
CA VAL A 136 -8.76 -2.43 -17.31
C VAL A 136 -8.14 -1.17 -16.71
#